data_8fd3fc57d0f824973699c2b5c6e74285
#
_entry.id   8fd3fc57d0f824973699c2b5c6e74285
#
_cell.length_a   1.000
_cell.length_b   1.000
_cell.length_c   1.000
_cell.angle_alpha   90.00
_cell.angle_beta   90.00
_cell.angle_gamma   90.00
#
_symmetry.space_group_name_H-M   'P 1'
#
loop_
_entity.id
_entity.type
_entity.pdbx_description
1 polymer ?
#
loop_
_entity_poly.entity_id
_entity_poly.type
_entity_poly.pdbx_seq_one_letter_code
_entity_poly.pdbx_strand_id
1 'polypeptide(L)'
;LKRTYQALSSLIEETKMEIIHLDSIATSLDIATSESDLSQIKEELMEYGYIKKHYDRRKGQKAQSKSKPFHYVTEDGYDIYVGKNNFQNDELTFKFATGNDWWFHAKKMAGSHVVVKSKDGELPDHIFEIAGQLAAYYSKGRTAPKVEIDYIQKKQVKKPAGAKPGFVVYYTNYSLMA
;
A
#
# COMPACT_ATOMS: atom_id res chain seq x y z
N LEU A 1 28.19 -22.83 16.24
CA LEU A 1 28.06 -22.58 14.80
C LEU A 1 26.59 -22.65 14.35
N LYS A 2 25.82 -23.75 14.54
CA LYS A 2 24.44 -23.89 14.08
C LYS A 2 23.49 -22.87 14.71
N ARG A 3 23.56 -22.63 16.04
CA ARG A 3 22.72 -21.62 16.73
C ARG A 3 23.04 -20.21 16.29
N THR A 4 24.34 -19.90 16.10
CA THR A 4 24.77 -18.58 15.62
C THR A 4 24.26 -18.31 14.19
N TYR A 5 24.35 -19.32 13.31
CA TYR A 5 23.82 -19.22 11.95
C TYR A 5 22.30 -18.97 11.93
N GLN A 6 21.55 -19.71 12.73
CA GLN A 6 20.09 -19.54 12.83
C GLN A 6 19.73 -18.14 13.35
N ALA A 7 20.41 -17.66 14.40
CA ALA A 7 20.16 -16.32 14.95
C ALA A 7 20.48 -15.21 13.93
N LEU A 8 21.60 -15.32 13.21
CA LEU A 8 21.97 -14.35 12.17
C LEU A 8 21.00 -14.40 10.99
N SER A 9 20.55 -15.58 10.57
CA SER A 9 19.56 -15.70 9.48
C SER A 9 18.24 -15.03 9.85
N SER A 10 17.75 -15.25 11.09
CA SER A 10 16.53 -14.56 11.57
C SER A 10 16.69 -13.05 11.57
N LEU A 11 17.82 -12.55 12.11
CA LEU A 11 18.11 -11.13 12.17
C LEU A 11 18.19 -10.48 10.77
N ILE A 12 18.79 -11.19 9.81
CA ILE A 12 18.86 -10.72 8.42
C ILE A 12 17.45 -10.58 7.83
N GLU A 13 16.58 -11.57 8.02
CA GLU A 13 15.20 -11.49 7.50
C GLU A 13 14.40 -10.39 8.20
N GLU A 14 14.52 -10.24 9.51
CA GLU A 14 13.88 -9.14 10.25
C GLU A 14 14.35 -7.78 9.73
N THR A 15 15.66 -7.60 9.52
CA THR A 15 16.22 -6.35 9.00
C THR A 15 15.76 -6.06 7.57
N LYS A 16 15.68 -7.09 6.71
CA LYS A 16 15.13 -6.93 5.35
C LYS A 16 13.67 -6.46 5.38
N MET A 17 12.85 -7.06 6.24
CA MET A 17 11.45 -6.66 6.39
C MET A 17 11.31 -5.23 6.92
N GLU A 18 12.22 -4.82 7.80
CA GLU A 18 12.27 -3.44 8.30
C GLU A 18 12.64 -2.44 7.19
N ILE A 19 13.63 -2.76 6.37
CA ILE A 19 14.02 -1.94 5.20
C ILE A 19 12.84 -1.79 4.24
N ILE A 20 12.14 -2.89 3.91
CA ILE A 20 10.97 -2.85 3.04
C ILE A 20 9.87 -1.95 3.63
N HIS A 21 9.64 -2.04 4.94
CA HIS A 21 8.66 -1.19 5.61
C HIS A 21 9.06 0.30 5.58
N LEU A 22 10.31 0.63 5.86
CA LEU A 22 10.81 2.01 5.78
C LEU A 22 10.75 2.55 4.34
N ASP A 23 11.03 1.72 3.35
CA ASP A 23 10.93 2.07 1.93
C ASP A 23 9.47 2.37 1.53
N SER A 24 8.50 1.62 2.07
CA SER A 24 7.08 1.90 1.87
C SER A 24 6.64 3.21 2.53
N ILE A 25 7.15 3.54 3.72
CA ILE A 25 6.89 4.81 4.39
C ILE A 25 7.51 5.98 3.61
N ALA A 26 8.74 5.83 3.11
CA ALA A 26 9.39 6.83 2.26
C ALA A 26 8.56 7.11 1.00
N THR A 27 8.08 6.06 0.33
CA THR A 27 7.18 6.20 -0.83
C THR A 27 5.87 6.90 -0.44
N SER A 28 5.32 6.62 0.74
CA SER A 28 4.13 7.33 1.25
C SER A 28 4.37 8.82 1.46
N LEU A 29 5.57 9.23 1.86
CA LEU A 29 5.95 10.65 1.98
C LEU A 29 5.98 11.33 0.62
N ASP A 30 6.45 10.65 -0.44
CA ASP A 30 6.46 11.18 -1.81
C ASP A 30 5.04 11.31 -2.40
N ILE A 31 4.08 10.53 -1.89
CA ILE A 31 2.67 10.52 -2.32
C ILE A 31 1.84 11.56 -1.55
N ALA A 32 2.23 11.91 -0.33
CA ALA A 32 1.49 12.80 0.55
C ALA A 32 1.26 14.17 -0.09
N THR A 33 0.02 14.66 -0.04
CA THR A 33 -0.42 15.94 -0.62
C THR A 33 -0.99 16.91 0.42
N SER A 34 -1.14 16.47 1.68
CA SER A 34 -1.78 17.25 2.74
C SER A 34 -1.14 17.01 4.11
N GLU A 35 -1.37 17.93 5.06
CA GLU A 35 -0.96 17.74 6.45
C GLU A 35 -1.61 16.51 7.09
N SER A 36 -2.84 16.17 6.70
CA SER A 36 -3.51 14.97 7.20
C SER A 36 -2.84 13.68 6.70
N ASP A 37 -2.28 13.69 5.49
CA ASP A 37 -1.50 12.56 4.96
C ASP A 37 -0.22 12.40 5.78
N LEU A 38 0.52 13.49 6.00
CA LEU A 38 1.74 13.49 6.81
C LEU A 38 1.49 13.08 8.26
N SER A 39 0.33 13.47 8.82
CA SER A 39 -0.06 13.08 10.16
C SER A 39 -0.25 11.57 10.30
N GLN A 40 -0.90 10.91 9.33
CA GLN A 40 -1.05 9.45 9.32
C GLN A 40 0.30 8.73 9.18
N ILE A 41 1.19 9.24 8.33
CA ILE A 41 2.54 8.68 8.19
C ILE A 41 3.33 8.85 9.50
N LYS A 42 3.20 9.98 10.17
CA LYS A 42 3.80 10.21 11.49
C LYS A 42 3.25 9.26 12.54
N GLU A 43 1.94 8.98 12.53
CA GLU A 43 1.33 7.98 13.41
C GLU A 43 1.94 6.60 13.19
N GLU A 44 2.14 6.18 11.95
CA GLU A 44 2.78 4.92 11.61
C GLU A 44 4.23 4.86 12.13
N LEU A 45 5.02 5.90 11.88
CA LEU A 45 6.40 6.00 12.40
C LEU A 45 6.47 5.91 13.94
N MET A 46 5.48 6.49 14.64
CA MET A 46 5.39 6.42 16.11
C MET A 46 4.93 5.04 16.58
N GLU A 47 3.98 4.41 15.87
CA GLU A 47 3.45 3.08 16.24
C GLU A 47 4.54 2.02 16.16
N TYR A 48 5.38 2.08 15.12
CA TYR A 48 6.49 1.14 14.93
C TYR A 48 7.81 1.57 15.59
N GLY A 49 7.82 2.66 16.39
CA GLY A 49 8.94 3.06 17.21
C GLY A 49 10.09 3.76 16.47
N TYR A 50 9.90 4.14 15.21
CA TYR A 50 10.92 4.88 14.45
C TYR A 50 11.10 6.31 14.95
N ILE A 51 10.04 6.91 15.49
CA ILE A 51 10.10 8.23 16.15
C ILE A 51 9.41 8.18 17.51
N LYS A 52 9.88 9.01 18.45
CA LYS A 52 9.31 9.09 19.79
C LYS A 52 7.97 9.83 19.78
N LYS A 53 7.01 9.34 20.58
CA LYS A 53 5.77 10.08 20.85
C LYS A 53 6.11 11.33 21.65
N HIS A 54 5.95 12.51 21.07
CA HIS A 54 5.98 13.77 21.80
C HIS A 54 4.62 14.00 22.45
N TYR A 55 4.58 13.94 23.78
CA TYR A 55 3.40 14.28 24.56
C TYR A 55 3.33 15.81 24.69
N ASP A 56 2.66 16.48 23.74
CA ASP A 56 2.40 17.91 23.87
C ASP A 56 1.15 18.11 24.75
N ARG A 57 1.36 18.35 26.05
CA ARG A 57 0.32 18.56 27.05
C ARG A 57 -0.56 19.80 26.80
N ARG A 58 -0.24 20.64 25.83
CA ARG A 58 -0.86 21.96 25.61
C ARG A 58 -1.83 22.05 24.43
N LYS A 59 -1.88 21.06 23.57
CA LYS A 59 -2.86 21.02 22.47
C LYS A 59 -3.93 20.00 22.81
N GLY A 60 -5.11 20.48 23.25
CA GLY A 60 -6.32 19.72 23.09
C GLY A 60 -6.37 19.21 21.65
N GLN A 61 -6.40 17.89 21.48
CA GLN A 61 -6.45 17.28 20.14
C GLN A 61 -7.71 17.79 19.43
N LYS A 62 -7.56 18.80 18.56
CA LYS A 62 -8.53 18.99 17.49
C LYS A 62 -8.50 17.67 16.70
N ALA A 63 -9.64 17.00 16.60
CA ALA A 63 -9.80 15.86 15.74
C ALA A 63 -9.36 16.27 14.33
N GLN A 64 -8.15 15.89 13.93
CA GLN A 64 -7.69 16.11 12.57
C GLN A 64 -8.58 15.26 11.66
N SER A 65 -9.05 15.86 10.57
CA SER A 65 -9.77 15.10 9.55
C SER A 65 -8.87 13.98 9.06
N LYS A 66 -9.34 12.74 9.14
CA LYS A 66 -8.58 11.60 8.62
C LYS A 66 -8.36 11.78 7.13
N SER A 67 -7.13 11.64 6.69
CA SER A 67 -6.80 11.55 5.27
C SER A 67 -7.59 10.41 4.62
N LYS A 68 -8.04 10.63 3.40
CA LYS A 68 -8.77 9.63 2.61
C LYS A 68 -7.90 9.19 1.42
N PRO A 69 -8.06 7.95 0.95
CA PRO A 69 -7.46 7.49 -0.30
C PRO A 69 -7.81 8.43 -1.46
N PHE A 70 -6.99 8.43 -2.51
CA PHE A 70 -7.43 9.03 -3.77
C PHE A 70 -8.58 8.23 -4.34
N HIS A 71 -9.53 8.94 -4.94
CA HIS A 71 -10.67 8.35 -5.62
C HIS A 71 -10.76 8.93 -7.02
N TYR A 72 -10.71 8.05 -8.01
CA TYR A 72 -10.83 8.38 -9.42
C TYR A 72 -12.08 7.68 -9.96
N VAL A 73 -12.78 8.36 -10.84
CA VAL A 73 -13.91 7.80 -11.56
C VAL A 73 -13.57 7.88 -13.05
N THR A 74 -13.61 6.75 -13.74
CA THR A 74 -13.39 6.73 -15.20
C THR A 74 -14.61 7.24 -15.93
N GLU A 75 -14.46 7.60 -17.21
CA GLU A 75 -15.58 8.05 -18.05
C GLU A 75 -16.70 7.01 -18.12
N ASP A 76 -16.35 5.72 -18.05
CA ASP A 76 -17.31 4.61 -18.03
C ASP A 76 -17.95 4.36 -16.66
N GLY A 77 -17.58 5.16 -15.65
CA GLY A 77 -18.13 5.10 -14.30
C GLY A 77 -17.56 4.00 -13.42
N TYR A 78 -16.31 3.56 -13.65
CA TYR A 78 -15.59 2.68 -12.73
C TYR A 78 -14.89 3.49 -11.64
N ASP A 79 -15.08 3.06 -10.40
CA ASP A 79 -14.44 3.66 -9.24
C ASP A 79 -13.07 3.00 -8.98
N ILE A 80 -12.01 3.82 -8.92
CA ILE A 80 -10.65 3.41 -8.64
C ILE A 80 -10.16 4.13 -7.39
N TYR A 81 -9.69 3.38 -6.40
CA TYR A 81 -9.18 3.91 -5.15
C TYR A 81 -7.69 3.62 -5.01
N VAL A 82 -6.93 4.61 -4.55
CA VAL A 82 -5.47 4.50 -4.37
C VAL A 82 -5.11 4.90 -2.95
N GLY A 83 -4.48 4.01 -2.21
CA GLY A 83 -4.01 4.26 -0.86
C GLY A 83 -2.78 5.16 -0.85
N LYS A 84 -2.73 6.13 0.06
CA LYS A 84 -1.64 7.10 0.19
C LYS A 84 -0.55 6.67 1.17
N ASN A 85 -0.85 5.69 2.03
CA ASN A 85 0.05 5.16 3.04
C ASN A 85 -0.33 3.73 3.39
N ASN A 86 0.47 3.06 4.22
CA ASN A 86 0.27 1.66 4.55
C ASN A 86 -1.04 1.38 5.29
N PHE A 87 -1.52 2.28 6.14
CA PHE A 87 -2.81 2.14 6.81
C PHE A 87 -3.96 2.17 5.81
N GLN A 88 -3.92 3.10 4.85
CA GLN A 88 -4.93 3.19 3.80
C GLN A 88 -4.85 2.00 2.83
N ASN A 89 -3.65 1.54 2.49
CA ASN A 89 -3.44 0.33 1.69
C ASN A 89 -4.10 -0.88 2.35
N ASP A 90 -3.91 -1.03 3.66
CA ASP A 90 -4.49 -2.10 4.45
C ASP A 90 -6.03 -2.00 4.51
N GLU A 91 -6.54 -0.81 4.79
CA GLU A 91 -7.98 -0.55 4.88
C GLU A 91 -8.68 -0.76 3.54
N LEU A 92 -8.13 -0.24 2.45
CA LEU A 92 -8.64 -0.45 1.09
C LEU A 92 -8.71 -1.94 0.75
N THR A 93 -7.63 -2.68 1.02
CA THR A 93 -7.55 -4.09 0.62
C THR A 93 -8.41 -4.99 1.49
N PHE A 94 -8.44 -4.79 2.82
CA PHE A 94 -9.02 -5.78 3.72
C PHE A 94 -10.35 -5.38 4.35
N LYS A 95 -10.73 -4.10 4.30
CA LYS A 95 -12.01 -3.63 4.85
C LYS A 95 -12.95 -3.08 3.78
N PHE A 96 -12.42 -2.39 2.77
CA PHE A 96 -13.22 -1.72 1.76
C PHE A 96 -13.48 -2.59 0.51
N ALA A 97 -12.44 -3.24 -0.01
CA ALA A 97 -12.55 -4.08 -1.20
C ALA A 97 -13.33 -5.36 -0.92
N THR A 98 -14.22 -5.73 -1.84
CA THR A 98 -14.96 -7.00 -1.85
C THR A 98 -14.20 -8.07 -2.65
N GLY A 99 -14.61 -9.33 -2.54
CA GLY A 99 -13.88 -10.44 -3.15
C GLY A 99 -13.71 -10.36 -4.67
N ASN A 100 -14.64 -9.74 -5.37
CA ASN A 100 -14.63 -9.59 -6.83
C ASN A 100 -13.92 -8.34 -7.34
N ASP A 101 -13.61 -7.40 -6.45
CA ASP A 101 -12.83 -6.21 -6.82
C ASP A 101 -11.42 -6.60 -7.26
N TRP A 102 -10.82 -5.79 -8.11
CA TRP A 102 -9.47 -6.00 -8.59
C TRP A 102 -8.47 -5.16 -7.80
N TRP A 103 -7.38 -5.79 -7.42
CA TRP A 103 -6.28 -5.20 -6.67
C TRP A 103 -5.02 -5.17 -7.56
N PHE A 104 -4.31 -4.03 -7.53
CA PHE A 104 -3.10 -3.80 -8.31
C PHE A 104 -1.99 -3.27 -7.41
N HIS A 105 -0.74 -3.63 -7.71
CA HIS A 105 0.43 -3.13 -7.00
C HIS A 105 1.69 -3.26 -7.85
N ALA A 106 2.62 -2.32 -7.71
CA ALA A 106 3.92 -2.36 -8.37
C ALA A 106 4.75 -3.55 -7.84
N LYS A 107 5.18 -4.42 -8.75
CA LYS A 107 5.84 -5.68 -8.42
C LYS A 107 7.18 -5.47 -7.73
N LYS A 108 7.39 -6.12 -6.59
CA LYS A 108 8.66 -6.14 -5.84
C LYS A 108 9.19 -4.76 -5.44
N MET A 109 8.38 -3.74 -5.36
CA MET A 109 8.77 -2.41 -4.91
C MET A 109 7.69 -1.77 -4.04
N ALA A 110 8.05 -0.73 -3.29
CA ALA A 110 7.11 0.04 -2.50
C ALA A 110 6.14 0.82 -3.40
N GLY A 111 4.86 0.85 -3.02
CA GLY A 111 3.82 1.53 -3.78
C GLY A 111 2.45 1.46 -3.12
N SER A 112 1.51 2.14 -3.74
CA SER A 112 0.10 2.13 -3.34
C SER A 112 -0.59 0.84 -3.72
N HIS A 113 -1.53 0.41 -2.88
CA HIS A 113 -2.56 -0.52 -3.32
C HIS A 113 -3.60 0.26 -4.12
N VAL A 114 -3.87 -0.21 -5.32
CA VAL A 114 -4.92 0.32 -6.18
C VAL A 114 -6.05 -0.69 -6.22
N VAL A 115 -7.27 -0.25 -5.94
CA VAL A 115 -8.46 -1.09 -5.93
C VAL A 115 -9.47 -0.56 -6.93
N VAL A 116 -9.87 -1.39 -7.87
CA VAL A 116 -10.95 -1.11 -8.82
C VAL A 116 -12.21 -1.83 -8.36
N LYS A 117 -13.29 -1.08 -8.16
CA LYS A 117 -14.59 -1.65 -7.84
C LYS A 117 -15.17 -2.33 -9.07
N SER A 118 -15.48 -3.61 -8.93
CA SER A 118 -16.07 -4.42 -9.99
C SER A 118 -17.49 -4.80 -9.64
N LYS A 119 -18.43 -4.63 -10.59
CA LYS A 119 -19.82 -5.03 -10.42
C LYS A 119 -19.98 -6.55 -10.49
N ASP A 120 -19.35 -7.17 -11.50
CA ASP A 120 -19.54 -8.59 -11.83
C ASP A 120 -18.23 -9.41 -11.79
N GLY A 121 -17.13 -8.83 -11.35
CA GLY A 121 -15.81 -9.48 -11.30
C GLY A 121 -15.01 -9.36 -12.60
N GLU A 122 -15.57 -8.80 -13.64
CA GLU A 122 -14.91 -8.52 -14.91
C GLU A 122 -14.68 -7.02 -15.08
N LEU A 123 -13.59 -6.65 -15.73
CA LEU A 123 -13.26 -5.28 -16.11
C LEU A 123 -12.86 -5.24 -17.58
N PRO A 124 -13.17 -4.14 -18.29
CA PRO A 124 -12.64 -3.91 -19.64
C PRO A 124 -11.11 -3.73 -19.61
N ASP A 125 -10.43 -4.10 -20.68
CA ASP A 125 -8.95 -4.05 -20.78
C ASP A 125 -8.38 -2.67 -20.46
N HIS A 126 -9.00 -1.59 -20.96
CA HIS A 126 -8.55 -0.22 -20.70
C HIS A 126 -8.60 0.17 -19.21
N ILE A 127 -9.48 -0.44 -18.42
CA ILE A 127 -9.52 -0.21 -16.96
C ILE A 127 -8.34 -0.88 -16.27
N PHE A 128 -7.90 -2.06 -16.74
CA PHE A 128 -6.65 -2.67 -16.25
C PHE A 128 -5.45 -1.78 -16.57
N GLU A 129 -5.40 -1.16 -17.76
CA GLU A 129 -4.33 -0.25 -18.15
C GLU A 129 -4.33 1.01 -17.27
N ILE A 130 -5.48 1.66 -17.06
CA ILE A 130 -5.61 2.85 -16.19
C ILE A 130 -5.19 2.52 -14.75
N ALA A 131 -5.68 1.42 -14.20
CA ALA A 131 -5.33 1.01 -12.84
C ALA A 131 -3.85 0.66 -12.70
N GLY A 132 -3.27 0.02 -13.73
CA GLY A 132 -1.84 -0.27 -13.81
C GLY A 132 -1.00 1.01 -13.84
N GLN A 133 -1.37 1.99 -14.66
CA GLN A 133 -0.71 3.30 -14.72
C GLN A 133 -0.78 4.04 -13.38
N LEU A 134 -1.92 3.99 -12.69
CA LEU A 134 -2.04 4.56 -11.35
C LEU A 134 -1.13 3.84 -10.34
N ALA A 135 -1.06 2.50 -10.38
CA ALA A 135 -0.17 1.73 -9.51
C ALA A 135 1.32 2.03 -9.79
N ALA A 136 1.71 2.21 -11.06
CA ALA A 136 3.05 2.64 -11.43
C ALA A 136 3.37 4.06 -10.93
N TYR A 137 2.46 5.00 -11.16
CA TYR A 137 2.62 6.41 -10.76
C TYR A 137 2.73 6.58 -9.24
N TYR A 138 1.96 5.82 -8.47
CA TYR A 138 1.99 5.85 -7.00
C TYR A 138 2.91 4.77 -6.42
N SER A 139 4.07 4.57 -7.03
CA SER A 139 5.10 3.64 -6.59
C SER A 139 6.49 4.27 -6.62
N LYS A 140 7.44 3.57 -6.02
CA LYS A 140 8.87 3.92 -6.13
C LYS A 140 9.36 3.93 -7.58
N GLY A 141 8.69 3.20 -8.47
CA GLY A 141 8.97 3.15 -9.91
C GLY A 141 8.44 4.32 -10.73
N ARG A 142 7.87 5.34 -10.11
CA ARG A 142 7.18 6.50 -10.72
C ARG A 142 7.93 7.16 -11.88
N THR A 143 9.27 7.19 -11.83
CA THR A 143 10.11 7.82 -12.87
C THR A 143 10.73 6.80 -13.82
N ALA A 144 10.48 5.53 -13.62
CA ALA A 144 10.97 4.48 -14.51
C ALA A 144 10.17 4.49 -15.83
N PRO A 145 10.81 4.16 -16.97
CA PRO A 145 10.14 4.14 -18.27
C PRO A 145 9.06 3.04 -18.37
N LYS A 146 9.17 2.02 -17.53
CA LYS A 146 8.22 0.90 -17.43
C LYS A 146 8.25 0.32 -16.03
N VAL A 147 7.08 -0.02 -15.51
CA VAL A 147 6.90 -0.67 -14.19
C VAL A 147 6.05 -1.92 -14.38
N GLU A 148 6.53 -3.05 -13.90
CA GLU A 148 5.72 -4.27 -13.87
C GLU A 148 4.70 -4.18 -12.72
N ILE A 149 3.42 -4.34 -13.04
CA ILE A 149 2.32 -4.26 -12.09
C ILE A 149 1.68 -5.64 -11.95
N ASP A 150 1.66 -6.15 -10.74
CA ASP A 150 0.89 -7.34 -10.41
C ASP A 150 -0.56 -6.95 -10.15
N TYR A 151 -1.51 -7.74 -10.69
CA TYR A 151 -2.92 -7.54 -10.45
C TYR A 151 -3.65 -8.87 -10.27
N ILE A 152 -4.69 -8.84 -9.45
CA ILE A 152 -5.42 -10.04 -9.06
C ILE A 152 -6.76 -9.66 -8.40
N GLN A 153 -7.74 -10.57 -8.43
CA GLN A 153 -8.96 -10.36 -7.66
C GLN A 153 -8.67 -10.37 -6.16
N LYS A 154 -9.27 -9.45 -5.42
CA LYS A 154 -9.04 -9.25 -3.98
C LYS A 154 -9.19 -10.53 -3.16
N LYS A 155 -10.11 -11.43 -3.52
CA LYS A 155 -10.31 -12.70 -2.80
C LYS A 155 -9.04 -13.56 -2.67
N GLN A 156 -8.06 -13.36 -3.54
CA GLN A 156 -6.79 -14.10 -3.56
C GLN A 156 -5.68 -13.37 -2.79
N VAL A 157 -5.90 -12.09 -2.39
CA VAL A 157 -4.96 -11.32 -1.57
C VAL A 157 -5.20 -11.62 -0.11
N LYS A 158 -4.14 -12.02 0.60
CA LYS A 158 -4.18 -12.40 2.02
C LYS A 158 -3.22 -11.54 2.83
N LYS A 159 -3.58 -11.33 4.10
CA LYS A 159 -2.69 -10.70 5.08
C LYS A 159 -2.04 -11.79 5.94
N PRO A 160 -0.70 -11.88 5.97
CA PRO A 160 -0.02 -12.78 6.90
C PRO A 160 -0.33 -12.39 8.36
N ALA A 161 -0.40 -13.39 9.23
CA ALA A 161 -0.57 -13.14 10.66
C ALA A 161 0.59 -12.28 11.20
N GLY A 162 0.27 -11.22 11.94
CA GLY A 162 1.28 -10.30 12.49
C GLY A 162 1.97 -9.38 11.49
N ALA A 163 1.57 -9.39 10.23
CA ALA A 163 2.15 -8.49 9.22
C ALA A 163 1.79 -7.03 9.50
N LYS A 164 2.74 -6.14 9.22
CA LYS A 164 2.56 -4.69 9.26
C LYS A 164 1.49 -4.24 8.26
N PRO A 165 0.85 -3.06 8.45
CA PRO A 165 -0.11 -2.52 7.49
C PRO A 165 0.48 -2.45 6.06
N GLY A 166 -0.35 -2.70 5.06
CA GLY A 166 0.06 -2.71 3.67
C GLY A 166 0.80 -3.96 3.21
N PHE A 167 1.20 -4.86 4.12
CA PHE A 167 1.82 -6.13 3.74
C PHE A 167 0.78 -7.16 3.32
N VAL A 168 0.98 -7.74 2.14
CA VAL A 168 0.09 -8.76 1.56
C VAL A 168 0.90 -9.92 0.99
N VAL A 169 0.25 -11.07 0.87
CA VAL A 169 0.74 -12.22 0.10
C VAL A 169 -0.34 -12.70 -0.86
N TYR A 170 0.10 -13.13 -2.03
CA TYR A 170 -0.69 -13.81 -3.04
C TYR A 170 0.19 -14.84 -3.74
N TYR A 171 -0.38 -15.90 -4.28
CA TYR A 171 0.37 -17.03 -4.84
C TYR A 171 0.24 -17.11 -6.36
N THR A 172 -0.83 -16.58 -6.90
CA THR A 172 -1.07 -16.47 -8.34
C THR A 172 -1.43 -15.03 -8.65
N ASN A 173 -0.89 -14.49 -9.71
CA ASN A 173 -1.20 -13.14 -10.16
C ASN A 173 -1.05 -13.06 -11.68
N TYR A 174 -1.67 -12.04 -12.24
CA TYR A 174 -1.37 -11.55 -13.58
C TYR A 174 -0.41 -10.36 -13.45
N SER A 175 0.32 -10.07 -14.51
CA SER A 175 1.19 -8.90 -14.58
C SER A 175 0.97 -8.15 -15.87
N LEU A 176 1.07 -6.84 -15.82
CA LEU A 176 1.10 -5.95 -16.99
C LEU A 176 2.27 -4.97 -16.87
N MET A 177 2.65 -4.37 -17.98
CA MET A 177 3.68 -3.32 -18.03
C MET A 177 2.98 -1.96 -18.18
N ALA A 178 3.19 -1.08 -17.21
CA ALA A 178 2.67 0.28 -17.19
C ALA A 178 3.80 1.30 -17.33
#